data_f4cc7b6cea43f62bdb1e1c33122c97d2
#
_entry.id   f4cc7b6cea43f62bdb1e1c33122c97d2
#
_cell.length_a   1.000
_cell.length_b   1.000
_cell.length_c   1.000
_cell.angle_alpha   90.00
_cell.angle_beta   90.00
_cell.angle_gamma   90.00
#
_symmetry.space_group_name_H-M   'P 1'
#
loop_
_entity.id
_entity.type
_entity.pdbx_description
1 polymer ?
#
loop_
_entity_poly.entity_id
_entity_poly.type
_entity_poly.pdbx_seq_one_letter_code
_entity_poly.pdbx_strand_id
1 'polypeptide(L)'
;MEPLMLTNSTILVTGGTGSFGHAFTLMTLEKYNPKKIIILSRDEMKQWEMAKIHGSDPRVRFFIGDVRDRERLYRAFRGVDYVIHAAATKIVPTAEYNPFECVKTNINGAMNVIDAAIDCGVKRVVALSTDKASSPINLYGATKLASDKLFVASNSYGGEHGTRMAVVRYGNVMGSRGSVIPFFKSIKGKGVLPITDPRMTRFMISLEDGVDLVWHALNDMEGGEIYVKKIPSMKVTDVARVIAPDAKQETVGI
;
A
#
# COMPACT_ATOMS: atom_id res chain seq x y z
N MET A 1 -27.88 -9.49 -3.85
CA MET A 1 -26.47 -9.01 -3.81
C MET A 1 -26.55 -7.53 -3.53
N GLU A 2 -26.08 -7.08 -2.36
CA GLU A 2 -25.98 -5.65 -2.10
C GLU A 2 -25.11 -5.00 -3.19
N PRO A 3 -25.50 -3.80 -3.71
CA PRO A 3 -24.69 -3.11 -4.69
C PRO A 3 -23.34 -2.82 -4.07
N LEU A 4 -22.28 -3.34 -4.68
CA LEU A 4 -20.92 -3.19 -4.20
C LEU A 4 -20.61 -1.70 -4.04
N MET A 5 -20.21 -1.32 -2.84
CA MET A 5 -19.98 0.04 -2.36
C MET A 5 -19.16 0.92 -3.32
N LEU A 6 -18.29 0.34 -4.15
CA LEU A 6 -17.43 1.07 -5.06
C LEU A 6 -18.11 1.53 -6.36
N THR A 7 -19.32 1.03 -6.69
CA THR A 7 -20.06 1.47 -7.87
C THR A 7 -20.54 2.91 -7.70
N ASN A 8 -20.35 3.73 -8.73
CA ASN A 8 -20.67 5.17 -8.74
C ASN A 8 -19.93 6.02 -7.68
N SER A 9 -18.92 5.48 -7.02
CA SER A 9 -18.13 6.19 -6.01
C SER A 9 -16.88 6.87 -6.59
N THR A 10 -16.41 7.90 -5.91
CA THR A 10 -15.11 8.52 -6.16
C THR A 10 -14.10 7.97 -5.15
N ILE A 11 -13.06 7.31 -5.66
CA ILE A 11 -12.02 6.66 -4.87
C ILE A 11 -10.70 7.39 -5.07
N LEU A 12 -9.95 7.67 -4.00
CA LEU A 12 -8.62 8.23 -4.08
C LEU A 12 -7.59 7.22 -3.56
N VAL A 13 -6.50 7.03 -4.33
CA VAL A 13 -5.40 6.14 -3.96
C VAL A 13 -4.14 6.97 -3.78
N THR A 14 -3.66 7.14 -2.55
CA THR A 14 -2.35 7.76 -2.31
C THR A 14 -1.24 6.76 -2.60
N GLY A 15 -0.12 7.20 -3.18
CA GLY A 15 0.90 6.27 -3.65
C GLY A 15 0.43 5.37 -4.80
N GLY A 16 -0.62 5.79 -5.51
CA GLY A 16 -1.33 5.00 -6.49
C GLY A 16 -0.52 4.57 -7.72
N THR A 17 0.67 5.13 -7.96
CA THR A 17 1.60 4.68 -8.99
C THR A 17 2.52 3.53 -8.56
N GLY A 18 2.32 2.99 -7.36
CA GLY A 18 3.00 1.78 -6.88
C GLY A 18 2.35 0.50 -7.44
N SER A 19 3.01 -0.66 -7.21
CA SER A 19 2.50 -1.97 -7.69
C SER A 19 1.07 -2.25 -7.23
N PHE A 20 0.75 -1.96 -5.96
CA PHE A 20 -0.60 -2.11 -5.45
C PHE A 20 -1.59 -1.18 -6.17
N GLY A 21 -1.25 0.11 -6.33
CA GLY A 21 -2.15 1.08 -6.98
C GLY A 21 -2.47 0.73 -8.43
N HIS A 22 -1.51 0.19 -9.19
CA HIS A 22 -1.75 -0.34 -10.53
C HIS A 22 -2.75 -1.50 -10.51
N ALA A 23 -2.53 -2.51 -9.67
CA ALA A 23 -3.42 -3.66 -9.56
C ALA A 23 -4.83 -3.25 -9.07
N PHE A 24 -4.90 -2.42 -8.03
CA PHE A 24 -6.16 -1.91 -7.50
C PHE A 24 -6.96 -1.14 -8.56
N THR A 25 -6.29 -0.26 -9.33
CA THR A 25 -6.96 0.51 -10.39
C THR A 25 -7.51 -0.40 -11.46
N LEU A 26 -6.70 -1.30 -12.02
CA LEU A 26 -7.12 -2.22 -13.07
C LEU A 26 -8.29 -3.09 -12.61
N MET A 27 -8.12 -3.81 -11.52
CA MET A 27 -9.12 -4.73 -10.99
C MET A 27 -10.42 -4.02 -10.59
N THR A 28 -10.32 -2.79 -10.03
CA THR A 28 -11.51 -2.02 -9.65
C THR A 28 -12.29 -1.52 -10.86
N LEU A 29 -11.59 -1.09 -11.92
CA LEU A 29 -12.23 -0.68 -13.18
C LEU A 29 -12.94 -1.85 -13.88
N GLU A 30 -12.37 -3.06 -13.81
CA GLU A 30 -12.92 -4.27 -14.42
C GLU A 30 -14.11 -4.83 -13.64
N LYS A 31 -14.00 -4.87 -12.30
CA LYS A 31 -14.99 -5.53 -11.43
C LYS A 31 -16.13 -4.63 -11.00
N TYR A 32 -15.86 -3.34 -10.82
CA TYR A 32 -16.81 -2.33 -10.38
C TYR A 32 -16.91 -1.22 -11.42
N ASN A 33 -17.95 -0.42 -11.32
CA ASN A 33 -18.09 0.78 -12.16
C ASN A 33 -17.97 2.05 -11.29
N PRO A 34 -16.76 2.41 -10.83
CA PRO A 34 -16.57 3.62 -10.04
C PRO A 34 -16.85 4.87 -10.89
N LYS A 35 -17.33 5.92 -10.26
CA LYS A 35 -17.48 7.23 -10.92
C LYS A 35 -16.11 7.80 -11.28
N LYS A 36 -15.13 7.63 -10.37
CA LYS A 36 -13.76 8.14 -10.54
C LYS A 36 -12.76 7.39 -9.67
N ILE A 37 -11.58 7.14 -10.20
CA ILE A 37 -10.40 6.74 -9.44
C ILE A 37 -9.34 7.83 -9.58
N ILE A 38 -8.95 8.44 -8.46
CA ILE A 38 -7.93 9.49 -8.39
C ILE A 38 -6.63 8.88 -7.92
N ILE A 39 -5.60 8.94 -8.76
CA ILE A 39 -4.24 8.47 -8.48
C ILE A 39 -3.44 9.65 -7.95
N LEU A 40 -3.17 9.67 -6.66
CA LEU A 40 -2.33 10.70 -6.04
C LEU A 40 -0.93 10.15 -5.80
N SER A 41 0.06 10.78 -6.40
CA SER A 41 1.47 10.42 -6.30
C SER A 41 2.34 11.65 -6.56
N ARG A 42 3.51 11.72 -5.94
CA ARG A 42 4.48 12.81 -6.13
C ARG A 42 5.34 12.65 -7.40
N ASP A 43 5.43 11.44 -7.95
CA ASP A 43 6.29 11.08 -9.07
C ASP A 43 5.53 11.24 -10.39
N GLU A 44 5.81 12.34 -11.13
CA GLU A 44 5.14 12.63 -12.39
C GLU A 44 5.47 11.60 -13.49
N MET A 45 6.71 11.07 -13.51
CA MET A 45 7.10 10.10 -14.52
C MET A 45 6.31 8.80 -14.38
N LYS A 46 6.13 8.31 -13.13
CA LYS A 46 5.30 7.13 -12.88
C LYS A 46 3.82 7.38 -13.18
N GLN A 47 3.34 8.60 -12.97
CA GLN A 47 1.97 8.97 -13.38
C GLN A 47 1.84 8.96 -14.90
N TRP A 48 2.80 9.52 -15.62
CA TRP A 48 2.82 9.49 -17.07
C TRP A 48 2.90 8.07 -17.65
N GLU A 49 3.74 7.19 -17.06
CA GLU A 49 3.78 5.77 -17.43
C GLU A 49 2.42 5.09 -17.20
N MET A 50 1.81 5.33 -16.06
CA MET A 50 0.50 4.77 -15.72
C MET A 50 -0.62 5.33 -16.61
N ALA A 51 -0.53 6.60 -17.01
CA ALA A 51 -1.47 7.22 -17.92
C ALA A 51 -1.45 6.61 -19.31
N LYS A 52 -0.33 6.07 -19.78
CA LYS A 52 -0.28 5.31 -21.05
C LYS A 52 -1.13 4.04 -21.01
N ILE A 53 -1.32 3.46 -19.82
CA ILE A 53 -2.08 2.23 -19.61
C ILE A 53 -3.57 2.55 -19.38
N HIS A 54 -3.87 3.53 -18.54
CA HIS A 54 -5.22 3.82 -18.06
C HIS A 54 -5.77 5.20 -18.45
N GLY A 55 -4.95 6.06 -19.06
CA GLY A 55 -5.32 7.47 -19.32
C GLY A 55 -6.43 7.69 -20.34
N SER A 56 -6.76 6.68 -21.14
CA SER A 56 -7.93 6.71 -22.04
C SER A 56 -9.25 6.43 -21.31
N ASP A 57 -9.22 5.88 -20.10
CA ASP A 57 -10.42 5.65 -19.30
C ASP A 57 -10.85 6.97 -18.62
N PRO A 58 -12.04 7.53 -18.95
CA PRO A 58 -12.50 8.81 -18.41
C PRO A 58 -12.73 8.80 -16.90
N ARG A 59 -12.76 7.61 -16.29
CA ARG A 59 -12.89 7.42 -14.84
C ARG A 59 -11.58 7.63 -14.09
N VAL A 60 -10.41 7.57 -14.75
CA VAL A 60 -9.10 7.71 -14.09
C VAL A 60 -8.65 9.17 -14.12
N ARG A 61 -8.16 9.67 -12.99
CA ARG A 61 -7.57 10.99 -12.83
C ARG A 61 -6.22 10.91 -12.14
N PHE A 62 -5.28 11.69 -12.62
CA PHE A 62 -3.93 11.79 -12.07
C PHE A 62 -3.74 13.12 -11.35
N PHE A 63 -3.32 13.05 -10.08
CA PHE A 63 -3.01 14.20 -9.24
C PHE A 63 -1.58 14.11 -8.75
N ILE A 64 -0.74 15.05 -9.15
CA ILE A 64 0.60 15.21 -8.55
C ILE A 64 0.41 15.81 -7.16
N GLY A 65 0.92 15.11 -6.14
CA GLY A 65 0.86 15.54 -4.75
C GLY A 65 1.62 14.61 -3.82
N ASP A 66 2.09 15.18 -2.73
CA ASP A 66 2.78 14.46 -1.65
C ASP A 66 1.85 14.39 -0.43
N VAL A 67 1.82 13.27 0.28
CA VAL A 67 1.04 13.12 1.51
C VAL A 67 1.54 14.01 2.64
N ARG A 68 2.75 14.54 2.52
CA ARG A 68 3.34 15.52 3.45
C ARG A 68 2.78 16.94 3.23
N ASP A 69 2.18 17.20 2.07
CA ASP A 69 1.55 18.47 1.73
C ASP A 69 0.06 18.44 2.12
N ARG A 70 -0.22 19.01 3.30
CA ARG A 70 -1.55 19.04 3.88
C ARG A 70 -2.54 19.78 2.98
N GLU A 71 -2.19 20.95 2.45
CA GLU A 71 -3.08 21.76 1.62
C GLU A 71 -3.43 21.04 0.31
N ARG A 72 -2.46 20.35 -0.28
CA ARG A 72 -2.66 19.55 -1.49
C ARG A 72 -3.65 18.41 -1.25
N LEU A 73 -3.56 17.74 -0.09
CA LEU A 73 -4.50 16.68 0.27
C LEU A 73 -5.93 17.21 0.41
N TYR A 74 -6.14 18.34 1.08
CA TYR A 74 -7.48 18.94 1.19
C TYR A 74 -8.10 19.22 -0.18
N ARG A 75 -7.32 19.67 -1.15
CA ARG A 75 -7.81 19.86 -2.53
C ARG A 75 -8.13 18.56 -3.22
N ALA A 76 -7.30 17.54 -3.02
CA ALA A 76 -7.45 16.24 -3.66
C ALA A 76 -8.64 15.44 -3.10
N PHE A 77 -8.99 15.65 -1.81
CA PHE A 77 -10.02 14.88 -1.11
C PHE A 77 -11.44 15.43 -1.29
N ARG A 78 -11.60 16.60 -1.87
CA ARG A 78 -12.94 17.18 -2.14
C ARG A 78 -13.79 16.27 -3.01
N GLY A 79 -14.94 15.84 -2.48
CA GLY A 79 -15.87 14.96 -3.17
C GLY A 79 -15.39 13.52 -3.35
N VAL A 80 -14.44 13.09 -2.54
CA VAL A 80 -13.97 11.70 -2.46
C VAL A 80 -14.82 10.93 -1.47
N ASP A 81 -15.32 9.77 -1.88
CA ASP A 81 -16.08 8.87 -1.01
C ASP A 81 -15.17 7.95 -0.21
N TYR A 82 -14.14 7.39 -0.85
CA TYR A 82 -13.24 6.38 -0.26
C TYR A 82 -11.78 6.70 -0.52
N VAL A 83 -10.93 6.46 0.48
CA VAL A 83 -9.48 6.65 0.37
C VAL A 83 -8.76 5.35 0.65
N ILE A 84 -7.84 4.99 -0.24
CA ILE A 84 -6.86 3.92 -0.02
C ILE A 84 -5.50 4.57 0.19
N HIS A 85 -5.01 4.52 1.44
CA HIS A 85 -3.72 5.10 1.78
C HIS A 85 -2.58 4.08 1.59
N ALA A 86 -1.95 4.11 0.39
CA ALA A 86 -0.84 3.22 0.04
C ALA A 86 0.53 3.94 -0.05
N ALA A 87 0.58 5.25 0.18
CA ALA A 87 1.82 6.00 0.17
C ALA A 87 2.66 5.69 1.42
N ALA A 88 3.91 5.25 1.23
CA ALA A 88 4.85 5.00 2.31
C ALA A 88 6.30 4.98 1.81
N THR A 89 7.24 5.28 2.70
CA THR A 89 8.65 4.89 2.60
C THR A 89 8.75 3.47 3.16
N LYS A 90 9.12 2.48 2.32
CA LYS A 90 9.02 1.05 2.69
C LYS A 90 10.33 0.25 2.60
N ILE A 91 11.37 0.82 2.01
CA ILE A 91 12.67 0.14 1.86
C ILE A 91 13.43 0.31 3.17
N VAL A 92 13.64 -0.80 3.89
CA VAL A 92 14.20 -0.78 5.26
C VAL A 92 15.55 -0.07 5.33
N PRO A 93 16.59 -0.42 4.54
CA PRO A 93 17.88 0.30 4.62
C PRO A 93 17.76 1.79 4.30
N THR A 94 16.88 2.16 3.34
CA THR A 94 16.64 3.56 3.00
C THR A 94 15.95 4.31 4.13
N ALA A 95 15.03 3.67 4.85
CA ALA A 95 14.34 4.24 6.00
C ALA A 95 15.31 4.48 7.16
N GLU A 96 16.19 3.52 7.45
CA GLU A 96 17.21 3.65 8.51
C GLU A 96 18.20 4.79 8.20
N TYR A 97 18.60 4.91 6.95
CA TYR A 97 19.53 5.98 6.53
C TYR A 97 18.87 7.36 6.45
N ASN A 98 17.55 7.43 6.20
CA ASN A 98 16.78 8.67 6.07
C ASN A 98 15.61 8.71 7.08
N PRO A 99 15.86 8.68 8.39
CA PRO A 99 14.81 8.48 9.40
C PRO A 99 13.78 9.61 9.40
N PHE A 100 14.19 10.86 9.27
CA PHE A 100 13.28 12.01 9.23
C PHE A 100 12.31 11.93 8.05
N GLU A 101 12.79 11.56 6.87
CA GLU A 101 11.95 11.45 5.68
C GLU A 101 10.97 10.25 5.78
N CYS A 102 11.41 9.18 6.45
CA CYS A 102 10.54 8.04 6.75
C CYS A 102 9.42 8.46 7.72
N VAL A 103 9.74 9.15 8.81
CA VAL A 103 8.77 9.68 9.78
C VAL A 103 7.81 10.66 9.13
N LYS A 104 8.32 11.65 8.37
CA LYS A 104 7.47 12.62 7.66
C LYS A 104 6.49 11.96 6.70
N THR A 105 6.93 10.92 5.99
CA THR A 105 6.05 10.25 5.01
C THR A 105 5.06 9.32 5.72
N ASN A 106 5.54 8.46 6.63
CA ASN A 106 4.73 7.37 7.18
C ASN A 106 3.87 7.81 8.37
N ILE A 107 4.32 8.82 9.14
CA ILE A 107 3.59 9.32 10.32
C ILE A 107 2.90 10.64 10.00
N ASN A 108 3.64 11.70 9.64
CA ASN A 108 3.00 13.00 9.37
C ASN A 108 2.09 12.92 8.13
N GLY A 109 2.50 12.14 7.11
CA GLY A 109 1.65 11.87 5.96
C GLY A 109 0.36 11.14 6.33
N ALA A 110 0.40 10.18 7.26
CA ALA A 110 -0.79 9.53 7.80
C ALA A 110 -1.70 10.52 8.53
N MET A 111 -1.15 11.38 9.40
CA MET A 111 -1.91 12.43 10.10
C MET A 111 -2.60 13.37 9.12
N ASN A 112 -1.89 13.85 8.09
CA ASN A 112 -2.47 14.72 7.07
C ASN A 112 -3.61 14.04 6.29
N VAL A 113 -3.47 12.74 6.01
CA VAL A 113 -4.52 11.95 5.33
C VAL A 113 -5.74 11.81 6.23
N ILE A 114 -5.56 11.55 7.52
CA ILE A 114 -6.64 11.46 8.51
C ILE A 114 -7.40 12.78 8.58
N ASP A 115 -6.69 13.90 8.82
CA ASP A 115 -7.28 15.24 8.92
C ASP A 115 -8.09 15.57 7.65
N ALA A 116 -7.46 15.42 6.47
CA ALA A 116 -8.11 15.71 5.21
C ALA A 116 -9.35 14.81 4.96
N ALA A 117 -9.29 13.54 5.38
CA ALA A 117 -10.42 12.62 5.22
C ALA A 117 -11.61 13.04 6.09
N ILE A 118 -11.36 13.38 7.36
CA ILE A 118 -12.40 13.82 8.29
C ILE A 118 -13.01 15.14 7.81
N ASP A 119 -12.18 16.15 7.56
CA ASP A 119 -12.64 17.50 7.21
C ASP A 119 -13.31 17.57 5.83
N CYS A 120 -12.98 16.68 4.89
CA CYS A 120 -13.61 16.58 3.58
C CYS A 120 -14.82 15.63 3.54
N GLY A 121 -15.18 14.97 4.65
CA GLY A 121 -16.34 14.08 4.74
C GLY A 121 -16.15 12.76 3.98
N VAL A 122 -14.93 12.23 3.91
CA VAL A 122 -14.65 10.91 3.34
C VAL A 122 -15.38 9.84 4.17
N LYS A 123 -16.09 8.93 3.51
CA LYS A 123 -16.89 7.91 4.20
C LYS A 123 -16.02 6.84 4.87
N ARG A 124 -15.04 6.31 4.13
CA ARG A 124 -14.16 5.24 4.62
C ARG A 124 -12.73 5.42 4.13
N VAL A 125 -11.78 5.12 5.01
CA VAL A 125 -10.35 5.11 4.71
C VAL A 125 -9.77 3.75 5.06
N VAL A 126 -9.09 3.10 4.12
CA VAL A 126 -8.30 1.91 4.38
C VAL A 126 -6.82 2.22 4.21
N ALA A 127 -6.06 2.11 5.30
CA ALA A 127 -4.61 2.30 5.30
C ALA A 127 -3.88 0.97 5.10
N LEU A 128 -2.98 0.92 4.11
CA LEU A 128 -2.14 -0.26 3.90
C LEU A 128 -0.98 -0.28 4.88
N SER A 129 -0.80 -1.41 5.52
CA SER A 129 0.26 -1.66 6.50
C SER A 129 1.03 -2.95 6.17
N THR A 130 1.76 -3.47 7.12
CA THR A 130 2.72 -4.56 6.92
C THR A 130 2.79 -5.48 8.13
N ASP A 131 3.18 -6.73 7.92
CA ASP A 131 3.57 -7.68 8.97
C ASP A 131 4.69 -7.14 9.88
N LYS A 132 5.56 -6.27 9.34
CA LYS A 132 6.67 -5.64 10.08
C LYS A 132 6.21 -4.59 11.11
N ALA A 133 4.94 -4.18 11.09
CA ALA A 133 4.32 -3.37 12.14
C ALA A 133 3.97 -4.19 13.40
N SER A 134 4.01 -5.52 13.31
CA SER A 134 3.86 -6.40 14.47
C SER A 134 5.23 -6.67 15.08
N SER A 135 5.46 -6.21 16.32
CA SER A 135 6.76 -6.30 17.01
C SER A 135 7.93 -5.77 16.16
N PRO A 136 7.93 -4.49 15.81
CA PRO A 136 8.87 -3.93 14.85
C PRO A 136 10.31 -3.95 15.35
N ILE A 137 11.23 -4.39 14.50
CA ILE A 137 12.67 -4.43 14.75
C ILE A 137 13.45 -3.41 13.91
N ASN A 138 12.75 -2.58 13.14
CA ASN A 138 13.33 -1.54 12.28
C ASN A 138 12.41 -0.32 12.22
N LEU A 139 12.98 0.81 11.77
CA LEU A 139 12.26 2.08 11.69
C LEU A 139 11.03 2.02 10.77
N TYR A 140 11.12 1.32 9.63
CA TYR A 140 9.96 1.16 8.76
C TYR A 140 8.79 0.50 9.52
N GLY A 141 9.03 -0.63 10.19
CA GLY A 141 8.01 -1.31 10.98
C GLY A 141 7.47 -0.42 12.11
N ALA A 142 8.35 0.28 12.84
CA ALA A 142 7.97 1.19 13.92
C ALA A 142 7.08 2.34 13.43
N THR A 143 7.44 2.97 12.30
CA THR A 143 6.62 4.05 11.71
C THR A 143 5.27 3.54 11.19
N LYS A 144 5.20 2.31 10.67
CA LYS A 144 3.94 1.71 10.26
C LYS A 144 3.07 1.32 11.44
N LEU A 145 3.66 0.84 12.55
CA LEU A 145 2.92 0.63 13.80
C LEU A 145 2.32 1.95 14.34
N ALA A 146 3.12 3.03 14.34
CA ALA A 146 2.61 4.35 14.73
C ALA A 146 1.45 4.80 13.82
N SER A 147 1.60 4.68 12.51
CA SER A 147 0.56 4.98 11.53
C SER A 147 -0.71 4.15 11.78
N ASP A 148 -0.60 2.84 12.02
CA ASP A 148 -1.73 1.97 12.32
C ASP A 148 -2.51 2.46 13.55
N LYS A 149 -1.78 2.84 14.62
CA LYS A 149 -2.39 3.39 15.84
C LYS A 149 -3.12 4.71 15.58
N LEU A 150 -2.57 5.57 14.73
CA LEU A 150 -3.21 6.83 14.36
C LEU A 150 -4.54 6.58 13.62
N PHE A 151 -4.56 5.71 12.60
CA PHE A 151 -5.80 5.39 11.87
C PHE A 151 -6.84 4.73 12.77
N VAL A 152 -6.44 3.80 13.63
CA VAL A 152 -7.37 3.14 14.58
C VAL A 152 -7.95 4.16 15.55
N ALA A 153 -7.11 5.00 16.19
CA ALA A 153 -7.55 5.98 17.18
C ALA A 153 -8.41 7.10 16.58
N SER A 154 -8.20 7.47 15.31
CA SER A 154 -8.92 8.58 14.67
C SER A 154 -10.42 8.35 14.51
N ASN A 155 -10.89 7.10 14.63
CA ASN A 155 -12.32 6.82 14.66
C ASN A 155 -13.03 7.48 15.85
N SER A 156 -12.29 7.81 16.92
CA SER A 156 -12.85 8.51 18.09
C SER A 156 -13.08 10.02 17.86
N TYR A 157 -12.48 10.60 16.83
CA TYR A 157 -12.63 12.03 16.48
C TYR A 157 -13.24 12.29 15.11
N GLY A 158 -13.84 11.27 14.50
CA GLY A 158 -14.52 11.40 13.20
C GLY A 158 -15.71 12.39 13.19
N GLY A 159 -16.12 12.88 14.35
CA GLY A 159 -17.13 13.91 14.49
C GLY A 159 -18.46 13.56 13.82
N GLU A 160 -19.21 14.60 13.42
CA GLU A 160 -20.52 14.46 12.75
C GLU A 160 -20.43 13.79 11.38
N HIS A 161 -19.27 13.81 10.74
CA HIS A 161 -19.07 13.25 9.39
C HIS A 161 -18.98 11.73 9.37
N GLY A 162 -18.73 11.08 10.50
CA GLY A 162 -18.77 9.63 10.62
C GLY A 162 -17.73 8.91 9.75
N THR A 163 -16.58 9.56 9.45
CA THR A 163 -15.48 8.92 8.70
C THR A 163 -14.98 7.69 9.44
N ARG A 164 -15.02 6.51 8.79
CA ARG A 164 -14.54 5.25 9.35
C ARG A 164 -13.17 4.92 8.79
N MET A 165 -12.26 4.48 9.64
CA MET A 165 -10.90 4.17 9.27
C MET A 165 -10.50 2.78 9.75
N ALA A 166 -9.90 2.00 8.86
CA ALA A 166 -9.37 0.67 9.16
C ALA A 166 -7.99 0.49 8.53
N VAL A 167 -7.29 -0.51 9.01
CA VAL A 167 -5.93 -0.87 8.56
C VAL A 167 -5.96 -2.27 7.95
N VAL A 168 -5.22 -2.47 6.86
CA VAL A 168 -4.96 -3.78 6.28
C VAL A 168 -3.48 -4.10 6.45
N ARG A 169 -3.14 -5.17 7.17
CA ARG A 169 -1.78 -5.69 7.31
C ARG A 169 -1.60 -6.93 6.47
N TYR A 170 -0.57 -6.96 5.64
CA TYR A 170 -0.16 -8.16 4.91
C TYR A 170 1.37 -8.26 4.80
N GLY A 171 1.85 -9.44 4.40
CA GLY A 171 3.27 -9.72 4.28
C GLY A 171 3.89 -9.16 3.00
N ASN A 172 4.83 -9.89 2.46
CA ASN A 172 5.52 -9.51 1.23
C ASN A 172 4.62 -9.72 0.02
N VAL A 173 4.36 -8.65 -0.73
CA VAL A 173 3.59 -8.74 -1.97
C VAL A 173 4.49 -9.29 -3.08
N MET A 174 4.11 -10.44 -3.65
CA MET A 174 4.85 -11.12 -4.71
C MET A 174 5.01 -10.21 -5.93
N GLY A 175 6.26 -10.13 -6.44
CA GLY A 175 6.54 -9.33 -7.63
C GLY A 175 6.46 -7.80 -7.44
N SER A 176 6.20 -7.30 -6.23
CA SER A 176 6.19 -5.86 -5.99
C SER A 176 7.56 -5.23 -6.22
N ARG A 177 7.57 -3.99 -6.74
CA ARG A 177 8.81 -3.25 -7.04
C ARG A 177 9.70 -3.14 -5.79
N GLY A 178 10.99 -3.50 -5.94
CA GLY A 178 11.97 -3.51 -4.85
C GLY A 178 11.88 -4.70 -3.89
N SER A 179 11.12 -5.75 -4.22
CA SER A 179 11.03 -6.98 -3.43
C SER A 179 12.02 -8.06 -3.93
N VAL A 180 12.18 -9.12 -3.13
CA VAL A 180 13.14 -10.21 -3.38
C VAL A 180 12.94 -10.90 -4.72
N ILE A 181 11.70 -11.09 -5.18
CA ILE A 181 11.42 -11.78 -6.45
C ILE A 181 11.96 -10.98 -7.66
N PRO A 182 11.62 -9.70 -7.88
CA PRO A 182 12.24 -8.90 -8.93
C PRO A 182 13.75 -8.81 -8.80
N PHE A 183 14.29 -8.70 -7.59
CA PHE A 183 15.72 -8.67 -7.35
C PHE A 183 16.39 -9.96 -7.85
N PHE A 184 15.93 -11.14 -7.43
CA PHE A 184 16.47 -12.41 -7.89
C PHE A 184 16.35 -12.58 -9.42
N LYS A 185 15.21 -12.19 -10.00
CA LYS A 185 15.02 -12.19 -11.46
C LYS A 185 16.06 -11.32 -12.19
N SER A 186 16.42 -10.17 -11.62
CA SER A 186 17.38 -9.25 -12.24
C SER A 186 18.83 -9.77 -12.24
N ILE A 187 19.16 -10.67 -11.30
CA ILE A 187 20.54 -11.21 -11.15
C ILE A 187 20.67 -12.70 -11.45
N LYS A 188 19.59 -13.40 -11.82
CA LYS A 188 19.59 -14.84 -12.07
C LYS A 188 20.67 -15.29 -13.08
N GLY A 189 20.98 -14.46 -14.08
CA GLY A 189 22.01 -14.73 -15.10
C GLY A 189 23.46 -14.68 -14.58
N LYS A 190 23.68 -14.22 -13.33
CA LYS A 190 25.02 -14.19 -12.71
C LYS A 190 25.44 -15.56 -12.12
N GLY A 191 24.53 -16.55 -12.11
CA GLY A 191 24.80 -17.89 -11.60
C GLY A 191 24.89 -17.99 -10.08
N VAL A 192 24.77 -16.87 -9.34
CA VAL A 192 24.81 -16.83 -7.88
C VAL A 192 23.69 -15.94 -7.36
N LEU A 193 22.93 -16.41 -6.36
CA LEU A 193 21.93 -15.63 -5.65
C LEU A 193 22.35 -15.40 -4.19
N PRO A 194 22.44 -14.14 -3.71
CA PRO A 194 22.76 -13.85 -2.32
C PRO A 194 21.56 -14.16 -1.41
N ILE A 195 21.79 -14.93 -0.36
CA ILE A 195 20.82 -15.27 0.67
C ILE A 195 21.34 -14.70 2.00
N THR A 196 20.58 -13.82 2.62
CA THR A 196 20.95 -13.19 3.89
C THR A 196 21.11 -14.24 4.99
N ASP A 197 20.09 -15.09 5.18
CA ASP A 197 20.10 -16.22 6.09
C ASP A 197 19.20 -17.34 5.51
N PRO A 198 19.66 -18.57 5.35
CA PRO A 198 18.89 -19.67 4.77
C PRO A 198 17.68 -20.11 5.62
N ARG A 199 17.62 -19.70 6.89
CA ARG A 199 16.50 -19.96 7.80
C ARG A 199 15.35 -18.99 7.59
N MET A 200 15.57 -17.86 6.89
CA MET A 200 14.57 -16.81 6.71
C MET A 200 13.35 -17.31 5.98
N THR A 201 12.20 -16.99 6.55
CA THR A 201 10.88 -17.15 5.94
C THR A 201 10.21 -15.80 5.70
N ARG A 202 9.28 -15.77 4.77
CA ARG A 202 8.42 -14.59 4.51
C ARG A 202 6.99 -15.04 4.28
N PHE A 203 6.06 -14.29 4.85
CA PHE A 203 4.66 -14.39 4.46
C PHE A 203 4.47 -13.76 3.09
N MET A 204 3.92 -14.52 2.15
CA MET A 204 3.77 -14.08 0.76
C MET A 204 2.28 -13.96 0.40
N ILE A 205 1.94 -12.86 -0.30
CA ILE A 205 0.59 -12.60 -0.80
C ILE A 205 0.67 -12.14 -2.26
N SER A 206 -0.31 -12.50 -3.09
CA SER A 206 -0.41 -11.94 -4.44
C SER A 206 -0.90 -10.49 -4.41
N LEU A 207 -0.75 -9.76 -5.51
CA LEU A 207 -1.33 -8.42 -5.64
C LEU A 207 -2.85 -8.48 -5.60
N GLU A 208 -3.42 -9.48 -6.27
CA GLU A 208 -4.85 -9.74 -6.36
C GLU A 208 -5.46 -9.99 -4.97
N ASP A 209 -4.87 -10.89 -4.20
CA ASP A 209 -5.28 -11.15 -2.81
C ASP A 209 -5.17 -9.91 -1.91
N GLY A 210 -4.14 -9.08 -2.14
CA GLY A 210 -3.97 -7.81 -1.43
C GLY A 210 -5.09 -6.82 -1.76
N VAL A 211 -5.51 -6.74 -3.02
CA VAL A 211 -6.64 -5.91 -3.47
C VAL A 211 -7.95 -6.44 -2.92
N ASP A 212 -8.20 -7.76 -3.00
CA ASP A 212 -9.40 -8.38 -2.45
C ASP A 212 -9.54 -8.13 -0.94
N LEU A 213 -8.44 -8.18 -0.19
CA LEU A 213 -8.46 -7.87 1.24
C LEU A 213 -8.83 -6.40 1.52
N VAL A 214 -8.39 -5.46 0.67
CA VAL A 214 -8.77 -4.04 0.78
C VAL A 214 -10.25 -3.84 0.45
N TRP A 215 -10.76 -4.51 -0.58
CA TRP A 215 -12.20 -4.46 -0.89
C TRP A 215 -13.04 -5.06 0.24
N HIS A 216 -12.59 -6.18 0.81
CA HIS A 216 -13.24 -6.78 1.98
C HIS A 216 -13.27 -5.78 3.14
N ALA A 217 -12.12 -5.19 3.50
CA ALA A 217 -12.05 -4.20 4.57
C ALA A 217 -12.97 -3.00 4.32
N LEU A 218 -13.02 -2.47 3.07
CA LEU A 218 -13.93 -1.38 2.72
C LEU A 218 -15.40 -1.73 2.94
N ASN A 219 -15.80 -2.97 2.66
CA ASN A 219 -17.20 -3.39 2.80
C ASN A 219 -17.58 -3.74 4.23
N ASP A 220 -16.65 -4.34 4.99
CA ASP A 220 -16.91 -4.93 6.31
C ASP A 220 -16.68 -3.96 7.48
N MET A 221 -15.78 -2.98 7.32
CA MET A 221 -15.33 -2.12 8.42
C MET A 221 -16.45 -1.32 9.10
N GLU A 222 -16.43 -1.32 10.42
CA GLU A 222 -17.21 -0.43 11.29
C GLU A 222 -16.35 0.72 11.84
N GLY A 223 -15.01 0.60 11.79
CA GLY A 223 -14.01 1.58 12.19
C GLY A 223 -13.13 1.11 13.33
N GLY A 224 -11.81 1.18 13.16
CA GLY A 224 -10.80 0.77 14.13
C GLY A 224 -10.23 -0.64 13.95
N GLU A 225 -10.71 -1.39 12.97
CA GLU A 225 -10.23 -2.74 12.70
C GLU A 225 -8.83 -2.76 12.07
N ILE A 226 -8.11 -3.85 12.34
CA ILE A 226 -6.89 -4.23 11.64
C ILE A 226 -7.14 -5.58 10.97
N TYR A 227 -7.33 -5.57 9.66
CA TYR A 227 -7.56 -6.76 8.87
C TYR A 227 -6.25 -7.48 8.57
N VAL A 228 -6.19 -8.76 8.90
CA VAL A 228 -5.03 -9.62 8.65
C VAL A 228 -5.51 -10.93 8.02
N LYS A 229 -5.11 -11.16 6.76
CA LYS A 229 -5.38 -12.44 6.10
C LYS A 229 -4.36 -13.49 6.54
N LYS A 230 -4.81 -14.70 6.89
CA LYS A 230 -3.92 -15.84 7.08
C LYS A 230 -3.35 -16.25 5.73
N ILE A 231 -2.05 -16.04 5.54
CA ILE A 231 -1.33 -16.31 4.29
C ILE A 231 -0.17 -17.28 4.52
N PRO A 232 0.28 -18.02 3.47
CA PRO A 232 1.37 -18.97 3.60
C PRO A 232 2.70 -18.28 3.87
N SER A 233 3.58 -19.00 4.59
CA SER A 233 4.98 -18.65 4.77
C SER A 233 5.86 -19.49 3.85
N MET A 234 6.87 -18.87 3.24
CA MET A 234 7.83 -19.51 2.34
C MET A 234 9.25 -19.23 2.80
N LYS A 235 10.16 -20.21 2.67
CA LYS A 235 11.59 -19.97 2.83
C LYS A 235 12.13 -19.15 1.66
N VAL A 236 12.99 -18.19 1.94
CA VAL A 236 13.63 -17.37 0.90
C VAL A 236 14.49 -18.24 -0.03
N THR A 237 15.10 -19.31 0.49
CA THR A 237 15.84 -20.31 -0.27
C THR A 237 14.98 -21.05 -1.30
N ASP A 238 13.71 -21.33 -0.98
CA ASP A 238 12.81 -22.00 -1.93
C ASP A 238 12.38 -21.04 -3.04
N VAL A 239 12.12 -19.77 -2.69
CA VAL A 239 11.85 -18.72 -3.68
C VAL A 239 13.03 -18.56 -4.65
N ALA A 240 14.27 -18.57 -4.12
CA ALA A 240 15.49 -18.51 -4.94
C ALA A 240 15.60 -19.70 -5.90
N ARG A 241 15.35 -20.92 -5.40
CA ARG A 241 15.39 -22.16 -6.20
C ARG A 241 14.37 -22.14 -7.35
N VAL A 242 13.16 -21.65 -7.11
CA VAL A 242 12.13 -21.57 -8.15
C VAL A 242 12.48 -20.54 -9.23
N ILE A 243 13.11 -19.40 -8.84
CA ILE A 243 13.44 -18.32 -9.80
C ILE A 243 14.68 -18.67 -10.64
N ALA A 244 15.66 -19.32 -10.03
CA ALA A 244 16.93 -19.68 -10.66
C ALA A 244 17.42 -21.04 -10.14
N PRO A 245 16.86 -22.15 -10.66
CA PRO A 245 17.15 -23.50 -10.18
C PRO A 245 18.63 -23.89 -10.27
N ASP A 246 19.31 -23.36 -11.28
CA ASP A 246 20.73 -23.67 -11.55
C ASP A 246 21.71 -22.71 -10.83
N ALA A 247 21.22 -21.68 -10.17
CA ALA A 247 22.08 -20.72 -9.49
C ALA A 247 22.52 -21.21 -8.12
N LYS A 248 23.78 -21.01 -7.80
CA LYS A 248 24.32 -21.25 -6.45
C LYS A 248 23.72 -20.24 -5.48
N GLN A 249 23.20 -20.72 -4.34
CA GLN A 249 22.78 -19.86 -3.24
C GLN A 249 23.97 -19.62 -2.31
N GLU A 250 24.31 -18.34 -2.10
CA GLU A 250 25.44 -17.94 -1.24
C GLU A 250 24.93 -17.15 -0.05
N THR A 251 25.29 -17.59 1.17
CA THR A 251 24.91 -16.88 2.40
C THR A 251 25.83 -15.67 2.58
N VAL A 252 25.24 -14.46 2.60
CA VAL A 252 25.99 -13.19 2.68
C VAL A 252 25.92 -12.50 4.04
N GLY A 253 25.07 -13.00 4.96
CA GLY A 253 24.85 -12.37 6.26
C GLY A 253 23.90 -11.15 6.17
N ILE A 254 23.73 -10.50 7.33
CA ILE A 254 22.87 -9.30 7.51
C ILE A 254 23.74 -8.06 7.42
#